data_229947771c0083237fb0db40385bd51b
#
_entry.id   229947771c0083237fb0db40385bd51b
#
_cell.length_a   1.000
_cell.length_b   1.000
_cell.length_c   1.000
_cell.angle_alpha   90.00
_cell.angle_beta   90.00
_cell.angle_gamma   90.00
#
_symmetry.space_group_name_H-M   'P 1'
#
loop_
_entity.id
_entity.type
_entity.pdbx_description
1 polymer ?
#
loop_
_entity_poly.entity_id
_entity_poly.type
_entity_poly.pdbx_seq_one_letter_code
_entity_poly.pdbx_strand_id
1 'polypeptide(L)'
;TNITFGDLQKIIDDATDKEKIEGGATYTIVNEDIEELLKEAMTDTEFKFNLEPLSLNIEGLSRGHFGIILARPELGKTTFACHLTQEYIRQKKKVVYWANEEPAVRIKLRILQSYFEREKHEMVEDIEVCKKIYHKVIKPYLTVHDCVGTDISEVMEHAELNKPDVIFIDQLDKIKIAGSYDRGDEKLKALYVQSREICKKANCLVWAVSQASYNGENRQLI
;
A
#
# COMPACT_ATOMS: atom_id res chain seq x y z
N THR A 1 -13.60 -43.80 23.36
CA THR A 1 -14.72 -42.95 22.94
C THR A 1 -14.28 -42.24 21.66
N ASN A 2 -14.77 -42.72 20.51
CA ASN A 2 -14.47 -42.07 19.25
C ASN A 2 -15.34 -40.81 19.13
N ILE A 3 -14.72 -39.65 19.05
CA ILE A 3 -15.38 -38.39 18.74
C ILE A 3 -15.81 -38.45 17.28
N THR A 4 -17.09 -38.29 17.01
CA THR A 4 -17.64 -38.28 15.64
C THR A 4 -17.55 -36.85 15.06
N PHE A 5 -17.61 -36.76 13.73
CA PHE A 5 -17.59 -35.44 13.03
C PHE A 5 -18.75 -34.54 13.51
N GLY A 6 -19.90 -35.14 13.87
CA GLY A 6 -21.03 -34.40 14.45
C GLY A 6 -20.77 -33.82 15.86
N ASP A 7 -19.92 -34.48 16.65
CA ASP A 7 -19.53 -33.98 17.98
C ASP A 7 -18.54 -32.79 17.84
N LEU A 8 -17.64 -32.86 16.84
CA LEU A 8 -16.76 -31.74 16.51
C LEU A 8 -17.54 -30.52 16.01
N GLN A 9 -18.54 -30.73 15.15
CA GLN A 9 -19.39 -29.67 14.64
C GLN A 9 -20.16 -28.97 15.78
N LYS A 10 -20.73 -29.73 16.72
CA LYS A 10 -21.39 -29.14 17.90
C LYS A 10 -20.45 -28.35 18.79
N ILE A 11 -19.22 -28.81 18.98
CA ILE A 11 -18.22 -28.10 19.77
C ILE A 11 -17.84 -26.77 19.12
N ILE A 12 -17.75 -26.75 17.77
CA ILE A 12 -17.46 -25.54 17.00
C ILE A 12 -18.64 -24.57 17.07
N ASP A 13 -19.86 -25.02 16.89
CA ASP A 13 -21.06 -24.20 16.95
C ASP A 13 -21.26 -23.60 18.37
N ASP A 14 -21.04 -24.39 19.42
CA ASP A 14 -21.09 -23.91 20.82
C ASP A 14 -19.96 -22.94 21.17
N ALA A 15 -18.79 -23.04 20.52
CA ALA A 15 -17.71 -22.09 20.70
C ALA A 15 -17.98 -20.75 19.99
N THR A 16 -18.62 -20.81 18.82
CA THR A 16 -18.95 -19.62 18.01
C THR A 16 -20.02 -18.73 18.68
N ASP A 17 -20.96 -19.34 19.44
CA ASP A 17 -22.02 -18.61 20.15
C ASP A 17 -21.56 -17.94 21.48
N LYS A 18 -20.37 -18.27 21.98
CA LYS A 18 -19.91 -17.80 23.32
C LYS A 18 -18.95 -16.62 23.33
N GLU A 19 -18.43 -16.16 22.17
CA GLU A 19 -17.45 -15.07 22.14
C GLU A 19 -18.05 -13.70 21.80
N LYS A 20 -19.04 -13.24 22.55
CA LYS A 20 -19.21 -11.80 22.80
C LYS A 20 -18.42 -11.45 24.07
N ILE A 21 -17.14 -11.23 23.91
CA ILE A 21 -16.33 -10.62 24.97
C ILE A 21 -16.66 -9.13 25.01
N GLU A 22 -17.21 -8.68 26.13
CA GLU A 22 -17.36 -7.26 26.45
C GLU A 22 -15.97 -6.62 26.51
N GLY A 23 -15.62 -5.87 25.46
CA GLY A 23 -14.35 -5.15 25.39
C GLY A 23 -13.91 -4.86 23.97
N GLY A 24 -14.63 -4.03 23.23
CA GLY A 24 -14.18 -3.16 22.15
C GLY A 24 -13.39 -3.72 20.95
N ALA A 25 -12.92 -4.94 20.95
CA ALA A 25 -12.21 -5.53 19.84
C ALA A 25 -13.13 -6.43 19.02
N THR A 26 -13.31 -6.12 17.75
CA THR A 26 -14.07 -6.94 16.80
C THR A 26 -13.14 -7.99 16.21
N TYR A 27 -13.36 -9.25 16.52
CA TYR A 27 -12.66 -10.37 15.89
C TYR A 27 -13.52 -10.89 14.74
N THR A 28 -12.89 -11.14 13.59
CA THR A 28 -13.54 -11.84 12.47
C THR A 28 -13.00 -13.26 12.46
N ILE A 29 -13.88 -14.24 12.59
CA ILE A 29 -13.52 -15.66 12.47
C ILE A 29 -13.56 -15.98 10.98
N VAL A 30 -12.50 -16.60 10.48
CA VAL A 30 -12.44 -17.10 9.11
C VAL A 30 -13.05 -18.51 9.11
N ASN A 31 -14.28 -18.62 8.62
CA ASN A 31 -15.05 -19.87 8.52
C ASN A 31 -15.19 -20.36 7.07
N GLU A 32 -14.26 -19.95 6.18
CA GLU A 32 -14.31 -20.35 4.78
C GLU A 32 -13.96 -21.82 4.60
N ASP A 33 -14.58 -22.46 3.62
CA ASP A 33 -14.26 -23.83 3.23
C ASP A 33 -12.81 -23.88 2.71
N ILE A 34 -12.10 -24.98 3.00
CA ILE A 34 -10.71 -25.19 2.57
C ILE A 34 -10.56 -25.02 1.05
N GLU A 35 -11.59 -25.33 0.26
CA GLU A 35 -11.58 -25.13 -1.19
C GLU A 35 -11.57 -23.65 -1.56
N GLU A 36 -12.30 -22.81 -0.84
CA GLU A 36 -12.32 -21.35 -1.02
C GLU A 36 -10.99 -20.73 -0.59
N LEU A 37 -10.45 -21.15 0.57
CA LEU A 37 -9.13 -20.71 1.05
C LEU A 37 -8.02 -21.05 0.05
N LEU A 38 -8.04 -22.24 -0.53
CA LEU A 38 -7.06 -22.64 -1.55
C LEU A 38 -7.23 -21.87 -2.85
N LYS A 39 -8.46 -21.61 -3.29
CA LYS A 39 -8.72 -20.75 -4.46
C LYS A 39 -8.21 -19.32 -4.23
N GLU A 40 -8.48 -18.76 -3.06
CA GLU A 40 -7.98 -17.43 -2.69
C GLU A 40 -6.45 -17.39 -2.67
N ALA A 41 -5.82 -18.37 -2.03
CA ALA A 41 -4.36 -18.47 -1.98
C ALA A 41 -3.72 -18.64 -3.37
N MET A 42 -4.36 -19.32 -4.30
CA MET A 42 -3.88 -19.50 -5.68
C MET A 42 -4.12 -18.28 -6.58
N THR A 43 -5.04 -17.38 -6.20
CA THR A 43 -5.34 -16.13 -6.93
C THR A 43 -4.67 -14.91 -6.30
N ASP A 44 -3.86 -15.12 -5.29
CA ASP A 44 -3.42 -14.10 -4.32
C ASP A 44 -2.46 -13.03 -4.88
N THR A 45 -2.05 -13.13 -6.14
CA THR A 45 -1.13 -12.16 -6.74
C THR A 45 -1.87 -11.15 -7.62
N GLU A 46 -2.50 -10.16 -6.99
CA GLU A 46 -3.28 -9.13 -7.72
C GLU A 46 -2.41 -8.01 -8.30
N PHE A 47 -1.34 -7.62 -7.59
CA PHE A 47 -0.45 -6.50 -7.94
C PHE A 47 0.91 -7.01 -8.37
N LYS A 48 1.07 -7.24 -9.68
CA LYS A 48 2.29 -7.84 -10.24
C LYS A 48 3.42 -6.81 -10.37
N PHE A 49 4.64 -7.31 -10.25
CA PHE A 49 5.85 -6.55 -10.56
C PHE A 49 6.31 -6.81 -11.98
N ASN A 50 6.65 -5.75 -12.70
CA ASN A 50 7.30 -5.83 -14.00
C ASN A 50 8.81 -5.52 -13.90
N LEU A 51 9.41 -5.92 -12.79
CA LEU A 51 10.85 -5.80 -12.53
C LEU A 51 11.41 -7.21 -12.31
N GLU A 52 12.21 -7.68 -13.22
CA GLU A 52 12.71 -9.05 -13.27
C GLU A 52 13.28 -9.54 -11.92
N PRO A 53 14.14 -8.80 -11.20
CA PRO A 53 14.64 -9.26 -9.91
C PRO A 53 13.56 -9.44 -8.84
N LEU A 54 12.49 -8.64 -8.88
CA LEU A 54 11.36 -8.77 -7.96
C LEU A 54 10.41 -9.89 -8.39
N SER A 55 10.05 -9.94 -9.66
CA SER A 55 9.09 -10.91 -10.19
C SER A 55 9.59 -12.36 -10.12
N LEU A 56 10.90 -12.57 -10.13
CA LEU A 56 11.52 -13.90 -9.95
C LEU A 56 11.43 -14.42 -8.51
N ASN A 57 11.40 -13.52 -7.52
CA ASN A 57 11.41 -13.87 -6.10
C ASN A 57 10.06 -13.65 -5.41
N ILE A 58 9.31 -12.68 -5.89
CA ILE A 58 7.99 -12.30 -5.36
C ILE A 58 7.10 -12.04 -6.57
N GLU A 59 6.18 -12.93 -6.87
CA GLU A 59 5.29 -12.80 -8.04
C GLU A 59 4.51 -11.47 -8.04
N GLY A 60 4.15 -10.98 -6.88
CA GLY A 60 3.45 -9.72 -6.65
C GLY A 60 2.92 -9.61 -5.22
N LEU A 61 2.01 -8.68 -5.02
CA LEU A 61 1.36 -8.45 -3.73
C LEU A 61 -0.15 -8.51 -3.88
N SER A 62 -0.84 -8.59 -2.74
CA SER A 62 -2.29 -8.69 -2.66
C SER A 62 -2.90 -7.55 -1.87
N ARG A 63 -4.22 -7.43 -1.89
CA ARG A 63 -4.94 -6.53 -1.01
C ARG A 63 -4.65 -6.88 0.45
N GLY A 64 -4.64 -5.88 1.31
CA GLY A 64 -4.29 -6.05 2.72
C GLY A 64 -2.79 -6.13 3.00
N HIS A 65 -1.94 -6.19 1.96
CA HIS A 65 -0.49 -6.16 2.14
C HIS A 65 0.04 -4.74 2.36
N PHE A 66 1.11 -4.66 3.14
CA PHE A 66 1.85 -3.45 3.43
C PHE A 66 3.30 -3.59 2.98
N GLY A 67 3.70 -2.82 1.99
CA GLY A 67 5.07 -2.77 1.48
C GLY A 67 5.84 -1.57 2.02
N ILE A 68 7.15 -1.72 2.22
CA ILE A 68 8.04 -0.65 2.65
C ILE A 68 9.18 -0.51 1.66
N ILE A 69 9.35 0.70 1.10
CA ILE A 69 10.50 1.09 0.29
C ILE A 69 11.46 1.85 1.21
N LEU A 70 12.51 1.17 1.64
CA LEU A 70 13.50 1.74 2.56
C LEU A 70 14.84 1.89 1.88
N ALA A 71 15.38 3.11 1.84
CA ALA A 71 16.72 3.39 1.37
C ALA A 71 17.26 4.70 1.96
N ARG A 72 18.55 4.94 1.82
CA ARG A 72 19.19 6.22 2.16
C ARG A 72 18.67 7.34 1.26
N PRO A 73 18.89 8.63 1.64
CA PRO A 73 18.62 9.76 0.76
C PRO A 73 19.23 9.55 -0.63
N GLU A 74 18.61 10.11 -1.65
CA GLU A 74 19.12 10.17 -3.03
C GLU A 74 19.34 8.82 -3.73
N LEU A 75 18.95 7.68 -3.13
CA LEU A 75 19.05 6.35 -3.75
C LEU A 75 17.84 5.97 -4.62
N GLY A 76 17.03 6.94 -5.03
CA GLY A 76 15.96 6.71 -5.99
C GLY A 76 14.66 6.12 -5.44
N LYS A 77 14.38 6.21 -4.11
CA LYS A 77 13.14 5.73 -3.49
C LYS A 77 11.88 6.23 -4.22
N THR A 78 11.78 7.55 -4.37
CA THR A 78 10.66 8.21 -5.05
C THR A 78 10.57 7.79 -6.52
N THR A 79 11.72 7.64 -7.21
CA THR A 79 11.77 7.15 -8.60
C THR A 79 11.21 5.73 -8.69
N PHE A 80 11.58 4.86 -7.76
CA PHE A 80 11.06 3.50 -7.69
C PHE A 80 9.55 3.48 -7.38
N ALA A 81 9.09 4.32 -6.45
CA ALA A 81 7.66 4.46 -6.15
C ALA A 81 6.87 4.97 -7.36
N CYS A 82 7.41 5.94 -8.12
CA CYS A 82 6.81 6.42 -9.36
C CYS A 82 6.75 5.31 -10.43
N HIS A 83 7.80 4.49 -10.53
CA HIS A 83 7.83 3.35 -11.45
C HIS A 83 6.75 2.30 -11.08
N LEU A 84 6.64 1.91 -9.82
CA LEU A 84 5.56 1.01 -9.38
C LEU A 84 4.18 1.62 -9.61
N THR A 85 4.02 2.92 -9.39
CA THR A 85 2.77 3.63 -9.63
C THR A 85 2.33 3.49 -11.09
N GLN A 86 3.21 3.74 -12.06
CA GLN A 86 2.87 3.62 -13.48
C GLN A 86 2.56 2.16 -13.86
N GLU A 87 3.25 1.17 -13.27
CA GLU A 87 2.96 -0.24 -13.50
C GLU A 87 1.55 -0.62 -13.02
N TYR A 88 1.13 -0.14 -11.85
CA TYR A 88 -0.24 -0.39 -11.37
C TYR A 88 -1.29 0.33 -12.22
N ILE A 89 -1.01 1.53 -12.73
CA ILE A 89 -1.89 2.21 -13.67
C ILE A 89 -2.04 1.40 -14.97
N ARG A 90 -0.96 0.81 -15.50
CA ARG A 90 -1.01 -0.11 -16.66
C ARG A 90 -1.89 -1.34 -16.39
N GLN A 91 -1.92 -1.81 -15.16
CA GLN A 91 -2.81 -2.88 -14.68
C GLN A 91 -4.23 -2.39 -14.36
N LYS A 92 -4.57 -1.13 -14.68
CA LYS A 92 -5.87 -0.48 -14.42
C LYS A 92 -6.25 -0.45 -12.93
N LYS A 93 -5.26 -0.36 -12.05
CA LYS A 93 -5.48 -0.20 -10.61
C LYS A 93 -5.60 1.27 -10.25
N LYS A 94 -6.56 1.60 -9.39
CA LYS A 94 -6.73 2.96 -8.85
C LYS A 94 -5.65 3.25 -7.82
N VAL A 95 -4.72 4.12 -8.18
CA VAL A 95 -3.57 4.50 -7.34
C VAL A 95 -3.81 5.89 -6.76
N VAL A 96 -3.62 5.99 -5.45
CA VAL A 96 -3.55 7.26 -4.72
C VAL A 96 -2.13 7.45 -4.21
N TYR A 97 -1.50 8.56 -4.56
CA TYR A 97 -0.15 8.89 -4.16
C TYR A 97 -0.15 10.13 -3.26
N TRP A 98 0.31 9.97 -2.03
CA TRP A 98 0.48 11.03 -1.04
C TRP A 98 1.91 11.53 -1.07
N ALA A 99 2.11 12.71 -1.69
CA ALA A 99 3.42 13.34 -1.85
C ALA A 99 3.71 14.26 -0.67
N ASN A 100 4.66 13.90 0.18
CA ASN A 100 4.99 14.63 1.40
C ASN A 100 6.45 15.15 1.41
N GLU A 101 7.27 14.76 0.46
CA GLU A 101 8.65 15.21 0.33
C GLU A 101 8.80 16.26 -0.78
N GLU A 102 8.27 15.96 -1.94
CA GLU A 102 8.30 16.84 -3.11
C GLU A 102 6.89 17.31 -3.48
N PRO A 103 6.74 18.48 -4.12
CA PRO A 103 5.46 18.97 -4.60
C PRO A 103 4.75 17.92 -5.49
N ALA A 104 3.46 17.71 -5.27
CA ALA A 104 2.65 16.74 -5.99
C ALA A 104 2.74 16.86 -7.52
N VAL A 105 2.89 18.09 -8.03
CA VAL A 105 3.07 18.35 -9.47
C VAL A 105 4.34 17.69 -10.01
N ARG A 106 5.45 17.71 -9.26
CA ARG A 106 6.71 17.08 -9.67
C ARG A 106 6.60 15.57 -9.66
N ILE A 107 5.98 15.01 -8.61
CA ILE A 107 5.72 13.56 -8.51
C ILE A 107 4.85 13.11 -9.69
N LYS A 108 3.75 13.83 -9.94
CA LYS A 108 2.86 13.53 -11.06
C LYS A 108 3.60 13.55 -12.40
N LEU A 109 4.46 14.53 -12.61
CA LEU A 109 5.26 14.61 -13.84
C LEU A 109 6.22 13.45 -13.99
N ARG A 110 6.90 13.01 -12.89
CA ARG A 110 7.78 11.81 -12.93
C ARG A 110 6.99 10.54 -13.25
N ILE A 111 5.80 10.37 -12.67
CA ILE A 111 4.92 9.24 -12.98
C ILE A 111 4.56 9.25 -14.47
N LEU A 112 4.22 10.43 -15.03
CA LEU A 112 3.92 10.56 -16.45
C LEU A 112 5.12 10.28 -17.35
N GLN A 113 6.31 10.81 -17.00
CA GLN A 113 7.54 10.50 -17.75
C GLN A 113 7.84 8.99 -17.73
N SER A 114 7.71 8.35 -16.58
CA SER A 114 7.85 6.90 -16.44
C SER A 114 6.80 6.13 -17.25
N TYR A 115 5.55 6.59 -17.26
CA TYR A 115 4.47 5.95 -18.01
C TYR A 115 4.65 6.05 -19.52
N PHE A 116 5.06 7.23 -20.02
CA PHE A 116 5.29 7.48 -21.45
C PHE A 116 6.66 7.02 -21.91
N GLU A 117 7.57 6.70 -20.98
CA GLU A 117 9.00 6.40 -21.28
C GLU A 117 9.64 7.52 -22.06
N ARG A 118 9.35 8.78 -21.70
CA ARG A 118 9.75 9.99 -22.41
C ARG A 118 10.24 11.09 -21.48
N GLU A 119 11.18 11.86 -21.99
CA GLU A 119 11.62 13.10 -21.36
C GLU A 119 10.59 14.23 -21.54
N LYS A 120 10.70 15.28 -20.71
CA LYS A 120 9.75 16.40 -20.73
C LYS A 120 9.62 17.08 -22.10
N HIS A 121 10.73 17.27 -22.80
CA HIS A 121 10.73 17.94 -24.10
C HIS A 121 10.02 17.09 -25.16
N GLU A 122 10.22 15.78 -25.16
CA GLU A 122 9.55 14.85 -26.08
C GLU A 122 8.02 14.80 -25.82
N MET A 123 7.61 14.91 -24.54
CA MET A 123 6.19 15.00 -24.19
C MET A 123 5.56 16.31 -24.66
N VAL A 124 6.34 17.41 -24.72
CA VAL A 124 5.88 18.71 -25.26
C VAL A 124 5.72 18.63 -26.77
N GLU A 125 6.60 17.98 -27.48
CA GLU A 125 6.52 17.80 -28.93
C GLU A 125 5.25 17.01 -29.32
N ASP A 126 4.89 15.98 -28.55
CA ASP A 126 3.72 15.13 -28.77
C ASP A 126 2.56 15.44 -27.80
N ILE A 127 2.40 16.69 -27.38
CA ILE A 127 1.49 17.07 -26.28
C ILE A 127 0.03 16.63 -26.50
N GLU A 128 -0.47 16.67 -27.72
CA GLU A 128 -1.85 16.28 -28.02
C GLU A 128 -2.07 14.76 -27.89
N VAL A 129 -1.07 13.96 -28.17
CA VAL A 129 -1.10 12.51 -27.96
C VAL A 129 -1.04 12.21 -26.46
N CYS A 130 -0.11 12.86 -25.75
CA CYS A 130 0.02 12.74 -24.31
C CYS A 130 -1.26 13.13 -23.55
N LYS A 131 -1.91 14.22 -23.94
CA LYS A 131 -3.22 14.65 -23.39
C LYS A 131 -4.30 13.58 -23.58
N LYS A 132 -4.44 13.04 -24.79
CA LYS A 132 -5.45 12.00 -25.08
C LYS A 132 -5.26 10.77 -24.20
N ILE A 133 -4.03 10.28 -24.11
CA ILE A 133 -3.69 9.11 -23.28
C ILE A 133 -3.90 9.44 -21.81
N TYR A 134 -3.40 10.58 -21.34
CA TYR A 134 -3.60 11.02 -19.97
C TYR A 134 -5.06 11.02 -19.56
N HIS A 135 -5.94 11.67 -20.32
CA HIS A 135 -7.35 11.78 -19.96
C HIS A 135 -8.10 10.46 -20.02
N LYS A 136 -7.79 9.59 -21.01
CA LYS A 136 -8.52 8.33 -21.20
C LYS A 136 -7.98 7.18 -20.38
N VAL A 137 -6.66 7.13 -20.13
CA VAL A 137 -6.01 5.94 -19.62
C VAL A 137 -5.39 6.17 -18.23
N ILE A 138 -4.78 7.34 -17.97
CA ILE A 138 -4.05 7.58 -16.72
C ILE A 138 -4.93 8.23 -15.66
N LYS A 139 -5.59 9.33 -16.02
CA LYS A 139 -6.39 10.15 -15.08
C LYS A 139 -7.46 9.37 -14.31
N PRO A 140 -8.14 8.36 -14.88
CA PRO A 140 -9.13 7.56 -14.13
C PRO A 140 -8.53 6.71 -13.02
N TYR A 141 -7.22 6.43 -13.09
CA TYR A 141 -6.51 5.53 -12.19
C TYR A 141 -5.46 6.21 -11.32
N LEU A 142 -5.21 7.51 -11.48
CA LEU A 142 -4.17 8.23 -10.73
C LEU A 142 -4.73 9.47 -10.03
N THR A 143 -4.61 9.48 -8.71
CA THR A 143 -4.77 10.68 -7.89
C THR A 143 -3.47 10.95 -7.16
N VAL A 144 -2.98 12.19 -7.19
CA VAL A 144 -1.78 12.62 -6.46
C VAL A 144 -2.19 13.77 -5.54
N HIS A 145 -1.98 13.60 -4.23
CA HIS A 145 -2.23 14.60 -3.22
C HIS A 145 -0.92 15.24 -2.77
N ASP A 146 -0.95 16.56 -2.61
CA ASP A 146 0.07 17.29 -1.86
C ASP A 146 -0.31 17.23 -0.38
N CYS A 147 0.52 16.61 0.45
CA CYS A 147 0.13 16.23 1.79
C CYS A 147 1.00 16.86 2.90
N VAL A 148 1.47 18.08 2.68
CA VAL A 148 2.23 18.80 3.70
C VAL A 148 1.37 18.99 4.96
N GLY A 149 1.76 18.31 6.04
CA GLY A 149 1.08 18.41 7.33
C GLY A 149 -0.14 17.51 7.51
N THR A 150 -0.42 16.61 6.58
CA THR A 150 -1.51 15.62 6.66
C THR A 150 -1.30 14.64 7.81
N ASP A 151 -2.39 14.26 8.48
CA ASP A 151 -2.41 13.22 9.51
C ASP A 151 -2.73 11.85 8.88
N ILE A 152 -2.22 10.77 9.49
CA ILE A 152 -2.46 9.40 9.00
C ILE A 152 -3.95 9.03 9.03
N SER A 153 -4.73 9.61 9.93
CA SER A 153 -6.18 9.43 9.98
C SER A 153 -6.91 9.98 8.75
N GLU A 154 -6.42 11.09 8.16
CA GLU A 154 -6.97 11.64 6.93
C GLU A 154 -6.70 10.71 5.74
N VAL A 155 -5.52 10.06 5.73
CA VAL A 155 -5.20 9.03 4.72
C VAL A 155 -6.13 7.83 4.85
N MET A 156 -6.42 7.41 6.08
CA MET A 156 -7.36 6.32 6.36
C MET A 156 -8.78 6.67 5.91
N GLU A 157 -9.29 7.83 6.31
CA GLU A 157 -10.63 8.30 5.91
C GLU A 157 -10.76 8.38 4.38
N HIS A 158 -9.77 8.96 3.72
CA HIS A 158 -9.74 9.01 2.26
C HIS A 158 -9.77 7.61 1.62
N ALA A 159 -9.01 6.66 2.20
CA ALA A 159 -8.97 5.29 1.71
C ALA A 159 -10.32 4.57 1.85
N GLU A 160 -11.00 4.75 2.99
CA GLU A 160 -12.32 4.17 3.24
C GLU A 160 -13.40 4.74 2.31
N LEU A 161 -13.35 6.05 2.03
CA LEU A 161 -14.31 6.72 1.16
C LEU A 161 -14.10 6.42 -0.33
N ASN A 162 -12.86 6.47 -0.80
CA ASN A 162 -12.55 6.39 -2.23
C ASN A 162 -12.17 4.98 -2.71
N LYS A 163 -11.92 4.06 -1.78
CA LYS A 163 -11.57 2.64 -2.03
C LYS A 163 -10.54 2.47 -3.15
N PRO A 164 -9.33 3.05 -3.00
CA PRO A 164 -8.26 2.84 -3.96
C PRO A 164 -7.78 1.38 -3.92
N ASP A 165 -7.17 0.92 -5.00
CA ASP A 165 -6.51 -0.37 -5.04
C ASP A 165 -5.14 -0.30 -4.39
N VAL A 166 -4.42 0.80 -4.61
CA VAL A 166 -3.05 1.01 -4.12
C VAL A 166 -2.89 2.42 -3.55
N ILE A 167 -2.21 2.52 -2.43
CA ILE A 167 -1.83 3.80 -1.80
C ILE A 167 -0.31 3.86 -1.70
N PHE A 168 0.29 4.97 -2.14
CA PHE A 168 1.68 5.34 -1.84
C PHE A 168 1.70 6.48 -0.83
N ILE A 169 2.58 6.38 0.20
CA ILE A 169 2.83 7.44 1.18
C ILE A 169 4.33 7.78 1.13
N ASP A 170 4.67 8.90 0.53
CA ASP A 170 6.05 9.32 0.29
C ASP A 170 6.32 10.71 0.93
N GLN A 171 6.96 10.82 2.04
CA GLN A 171 7.62 9.90 3.00
C GLN A 171 6.71 9.68 4.22
N LEU A 172 6.60 8.44 4.69
CA LEU A 172 5.74 8.11 5.83
C LEU A 172 6.19 8.79 7.13
N ASP A 173 7.48 8.89 7.39
CA ASP A 173 8.05 9.50 8.61
C ASP A 173 7.70 10.99 8.78
N LYS A 174 7.31 11.68 7.70
CA LYS A 174 6.86 13.08 7.71
C LYS A 174 5.35 13.24 7.96
N ILE A 175 4.58 12.16 7.86
CA ILE A 175 3.14 12.17 8.15
C ILE A 175 2.93 12.44 9.65
N LYS A 176 1.88 13.19 9.97
CA LYS A 176 1.45 13.40 11.35
C LYS A 176 0.68 12.20 11.86
N ILE A 177 0.75 12.00 13.16
CA ILE A 177 -0.03 11.00 13.90
C ILE A 177 -0.37 11.58 15.27
N ALA A 178 -1.61 11.41 15.70
CA ALA A 178 -2.04 11.83 17.02
C ALA A 178 -1.26 11.10 18.12
N GLY A 179 -0.98 11.81 19.22
CA GLY A 179 -0.26 11.30 20.37
C GLY A 179 1.03 12.08 20.66
N SER A 180 1.60 11.83 21.84
CA SER A 180 2.91 12.33 22.24
C SER A 180 3.92 11.20 22.12
N TYR A 181 4.98 11.41 21.36
CA TYR A 181 6.05 10.45 21.15
C TYR A 181 7.37 11.09 21.57
N ASP A 182 8.03 10.49 22.55
CA ASP A 182 9.30 11.00 23.07
C ASP A 182 10.46 10.72 22.10
N ARG A 183 10.29 9.70 21.24
CA ARG A 183 11.31 9.23 20.30
C ARG A 183 10.74 9.08 18.89
N GLY A 184 11.55 9.43 17.90
CA GLY A 184 11.17 9.33 16.49
C GLY A 184 10.89 7.90 16.00
N ASP A 185 11.57 6.90 16.58
CA ASP A 185 11.36 5.48 16.28
C ASP A 185 10.00 4.97 16.80
N GLU A 186 9.52 5.48 17.94
CA GLU A 186 8.17 5.17 18.46
C GLU A 186 7.08 5.74 17.56
N LYS A 187 7.25 6.99 17.13
CA LYS A 187 6.34 7.61 16.14
C LYS A 187 6.29 6.80 14.86
N LEU A 188 7.46 6.43 14.32
CA LEU A 188 7.53 5.66 13.07
C LEU A 188 6.88 4.28 13.21
N LYS A 189 7.10 3.60 14.35
CA LYS A 189 6.42 2.33 14.67
C LYS A 189 4.90 2.50 14.67
N ALA A 190 4.38 3.55 15.30
CA ALA A 190 2.95 3.83 15.31
C ALA A 190 2.40 4.10 13.90
N LEU A 191 3.14 4.84 13.06
CA LEU A 191 2.78 5.07 11.67
C LEU A 191 2.73 3.77 10.84
N TYR A 192 3.67 2.84 11.06
CA TYR A 192 3.63 1.52 10.41
C TYR A 192 2.41 0.69 10.83
N VAL A 193 2.05 0.73 12.13
CA VAL A 193 0.85 0.04 12.63
C VAL A 193 -0.40 0.62 11.97
N GLN A 194 -0.55 1.95 11.96
CA GLN A 194 -1.70 2.61 11.33
C GLN A 194 -1.76 2.34 9.82
N SER A 195 -0.62 2.34 9.12
CA SER A 195 -0.57 2.01 7.70
C SER A 195 -1.05 0.58 7.40
N ARG A 196 -0.72 -0.39 8.27
CA ARG A 196 -1.23 -1.76 8.16
C ARG A 196 -2.73 -1.86 8.44
N GLU A 197 -3.26 -1.02 9.34
CA GLU A 197 -4.71 -0.92 9.56
C GLU A 197 -5.42 -0.38 8.32
N ILE A 198 -4.85 0.61 7.62
CA ILE A 198 -5.38 1.12 6.35
C ILE A 198 -5.49 -0.02 5.33
N CYS A 199 -4.43 -0.84 5.19
CA CYS A 199 -4.46 -1.98 4.26
C CYS A 199 -5.67 -2.89 4.51
N LYS A 200 -5.93 -3.23 5.78
CA LYS A 200 -7.01 -4.14 6.16
C LYS A 200 -8.40 -3.51 6.04
N LYS A 201 -8.57 -2.29 6.58
CA LYS A 201 -9.87 -1.61 6.62
C LYS A 201 -10.35 -1.19 5.22
N ALA A 202 -9.45 -0.63 4.42
CA ALA A 202 -9.77 -0.20 3.06
C ALA A 202 -9.63 -1.33 2.01
N ASN A 203 -9.16 -2.51 2.42
CA ASN A 203 -8.87 -3.65 1.54
C ASN A 203 -8.04 -3.24 0.31
N CYS A 204 -6.90 -2.62 0.56
CA CYS A 204 -5.99 -2.09 -0.45
C CYS A 204 -4.54 -2.48 -0.18
N LEU A 205 -3.66 -2.32 -1.17
CA LEU A 205 -2.21 -2.38 -0.98
C LEU A 205 -1.70 -1.00 -0.55
N VAL A 206 -0.89 -0.94 0.51
CA VAL A 206 -0.22 0.31 0.91
C VAL A 206 1.30 0.16 0.78
N TRP A 207 1.92 1.12 0.10
CA TRP A 207 3.35 1.31 0.02
C TRP A 207 3.77 2.52 0.85
N ALA A 208 4.64 2.30 1.82
CA ALA A 208 5.31 3.37 2.55
C ALA A 208 6.72 3.58 2.03
N VAL A 209 7.06 4.83 1.69
CA VAL A 209 8.44 5.23 1.44
C VAL A 209 9.01 5.79 2.73
N SER A 210 10.14 5.26 3.19
CA SER A 210 10.78 5.68 4.42
C SER A 210 12.28 5.84 4.23
N GLN A 211 12.88 6.71 5.02
CA GLN A 211 14.30 7.01 4.93
C GLN A 211 15.08 6.30 6.03
N ALA A 212 16.12 5.55 5.63
CA ALA A 212 17.04 4.97 6.59
C ALA A 212 17.88 6.08 7.26
N SER A 213 17.90 6.11 8.59
CA SER A 213 18.72 7.08 9.34
C SER A 213 20.21 6.77 9.26
N TYR A 214 21.04 7.80 9.31
CA TYR A 214 22.51 7.71 9.28
C TYR A 214 23.10 6.84 10.41
N ASN A 215 22.41 6.76 11.55
CA ASN A 215 22.84 5.95 12.72
C ASN A 215 22.71 4.43 12.50
N GLY A 216 22.12 3.98 11.40
CA GLY A 216 22.09 2.58 10.97
C GLY A 216 23.38 2.09 10.29
N GLU A 217 24.32 2.99 9.97
CA GLU A 217 25.54 2.65 9.21
C GLU A 217 26.52 1.75 9.98
N ASN A 218 26.48 1.76 11.31
CA ASN A 218 27.36 0.96 12.15
C ASN A 218 26.79 -0.41 12.58
N ARG A 219 25.58 -0.75 12.14
CA ARG A 219 25.04 -2.10 12.32
C ARG A 219 25.19 -2.87 11.01
N GLN A 220 26.22 -3.70 10.93
CA GLN A 220 26.29 -4.74 9.90
C GLN A 220 24.96 -5.52 9.95
N LEU A 221 24.29 -5.60 8.81
CA LEU A 221 23.22 -6.57 8.62
C LEU A 221 23.87 -7.96 8.75
N ILE A 222 23.59 -8.62 9.85
CA ILE A 222 23.92 -10.05 10.08
C ILE A 222 22.85 -10.85 9.36
#